data_f337ce596e5f16c3b0afe976c282e188
#
_entry.id   f337ce596e5f16c3b0afe976c282e188
#
_cell.length_a   1.000
_cell.length_b   1.000
_cell.length_c   1.000
_cell.angle_alpha   90.00
_cell.angle_beta   90.00
_cell.angle_gamma   90.00
#
_symmetry.space_group_name_H-M   'P 1'
#
loop_
_entity.id
_entity.type
_entity.pdbx_description
1 polymer ?
#
loop_
_entity_poly.entity_id
_entity_poly.type
_entity_poly.pdbx_seq_one_letter_code
_entity_poly.pdbx_strand_id
1 'polypeptide(L)'
;MIESKSRVAIYCRLSEEDRNKQSETDDSNSIQNQKSMLLQYSLEHGWEVYNIYSDDDYTGSDRRRPEFNRLLEDAKNRKFDIVLCKTQSRFTRELELVEKYIHGLFPIWGIRFISIVDNADTANKGNKKSRQINGLVNEWYLEDMSENIKSVLTDRRKNGHHIGAFALYGYKKDPDVKGHLIIDEEAAEVVREVFTLFSQGYGKTAIARMLNDRGIPNPTEYKRLHGLRYKQPKTKNSTLWKYFAISDMLVNEIYIGNMVQGKYGSVSYKTKQNKPRPKDEWYRVEGTHEPIIDRELWDRVQALVAQKAKTFTVGTIGLFARKARCMNCGYTMRSSKNHGKHYLQCSNRHVAKDACIGSFISVDKLEKAVIDELNKLSAEYLDKDELEQNVQFNNDLRGQKEALETEIAAYQKKIAEYTKGIRELYLDKVKGILSELDYLDLSKDFSTQKERLEKLVIDTQKQLDVIERKMLIGDNRRQLIEQYTNLEHLDRETVEKLIDYVLVGKKDPVTKEVPIEIHWNF
;
A
#
# COMPACT_ATOMS: atom_id res chain seq x y z
N MET A 1 -9.88 -28.42 -43.01
CA MET A 1 -9.72 -27.26 -42.13
C MET A 1 -9.58 -27.81 -40.71
N ILE A 2 -8.44 -27.64 -40.09
CA ILE A 2 -8.26 -27.98 -38.66
C ILE A 2 -9.01 -26.89 -37.91
N GLU A 3 -10.21 -27.21 -37.39
CA GLU A 3 -10.90 -26.28 -36.48
C GLU A 3 -9.95 -26.00 -35.32
N SER A 4 -9.49 -24.76 -35.22
CA SER A 4 -8.66 -24.35 -34.08
C SER A 4 -9.51 -24.50 -32.83
N LYS A 5 -9.12 -25.41 -31.94
CA LYS A 5 -9.80 -25.60 -30.65
C LYS A 5 -9.77 -24.31 -29.89
N SER A 6 -10.91 -23.85 -29.38
CA SER A 6 -10.96 -22.67 -28.52
C SER A 6 -10.10 -22.88 -27.27
N ARG A 7 -9.27 -21.90 -26.94
CA ARG A 7 -8.39 -21.93 -25.75
C ARG A 7 -9.14 -21.36 -24.57
N VAL A 8 -9.11 -22.07 -23.45
CA VAL A 8 -9.83 -21.66 -22.23
C VAL A 8 -8.87 -21.34 -21.09
N ALA A 9 -9.08 -20.20 -20.44
CA ALA A 9 -8.47 -19.83 -19.18
C ALA A 9 -9.43 -20.15 -18.04
N ILE A 10 -9.01 -21.01 -17.12
CA ILE A 10 -9.80 -21.40 -15.94
C ILE A 10 -9.43 -20.47 -14.79
N TYR A 11 -10.43 -19.90 -14.13
CA TYR A 11 -10.22 -19.10 -12.92
C TYR A 11 -10.88 -19.72 -11.70
N CYS A 12 -10.09 -19.95 -10.67
CA CYS A 12 -10.50 -20.52 -9.39
C CYS A 12 -10.19 -19.56 -8.25
N ARG A 13 -11.04 -19.53 -7.23
CA ARG A 13 -10.83 -18.70 -6.04
C ARG A 13 -11.41 -19.36 -4.80
N LEU A 14 -10.69 -19.23 -3.66
CA LEU A 14 -11.11 -19.75 -2.36
C LEU A 14 -12.52 -19.25 -1.96
N SER A 15 -13.27 -20.13 -1.30
CA SER A 15 -14.49 -19.81 -0.56
C SER A 15 -14.13 -19.41 0.88
N GLU A 16 -14.84 -18.43 1.47
CA GLU A 16 -14.65 -18.08 2.88
C GLU A 16 -15.02 -19.24 3.85
N GLU A 17 -15.78 -20.19 3.37
CA GLU A 17 -16.21 -21.37 4.12
C GLU A 17 -15.10 -22.42 4.28
N ASP A 18 -14.05 -22.37 3.43
CA ASP A 18 -13.01 -23.42 3.33
C ASP A 18 -11.65 -23.00 3.91
N ARG A 19 -11.62 -22.21 4.98
CA ARG A 19 -10.36 -21.71 5.59
C ARG A 19 -9.54 -22.77 6.37
N ASN A 20 -9.93 -24.02 6.39
CA ASN A 20 -9.24 -25.08 7.12
C ASN A 20 -8.16 -25.76 6.24
N LYS A 21 -7.07 -25.03 5.96
CA LYS A 21 -5.86 -25.64 5.35
C LYS A 21 -5.09 -26.44 6.40
N GLN A 22 -4.68 -27.65 6.04
CA GLN A 22 -3.77 -28.47 6.85
C GLN A 22 -2.29 -28.12 6.61
N SER A 23 -1.96 -27.51 5.47
CA SER A 23 -0.61 -27.08 5.08
C SER A 23 -0.68 -25.76 4.26
N GLU A 24 0.39 -24.91 4.34
CA GLU A 24 0.49 -23.66 3.57
C GLU A 24 0.67 -23.88 2.05
N THR A 25 1.05 -25.08 1.64
CA THR A 25 1.37 -25.42 0.24
C THR A 25 0.24 -26.11 -0.51
N ASP A 26 -0.80 -26.59 0.18
CA ASP A 26 -1.91 -27.31 -0.45
C ASP A 26 -3.04 -26.36 -0.86
N ASP A 27 -3.51 -26.50 -2.11
CA ASP A 27 -4.77 -25.92 -2.55
C ASP A 27 -5.90 -26.40 -1.61
N SER A 28 -6.80 -25.51 -1.24
CA SER A 28 -7.96 -25.91 -0.45
C SER A 28 -8.80 -26.94 -1.22
N ASN A 29 -9.46 -27.85 -0.51
CA ASN A 29 -10.38 -28.83 -1.11
C ASN A 29 -11.41 -28.18 -2.05
N SER A 30 -11.83 -26.95 -1.76
CA SER A 30 -12.74 -26.16 -2.59
C SER A 30 -12.11 -25.78 -3.93
N ILE A 31 -10.84 -25.40 -3.96
CA ILE A 31 -10.15 -25.04 -5.21
C ILE A 31 -9.90 -26.29 -6.04
N GLN A 32 -9.49 -27.40 -5.43
CA GLN A 32 -9.32 -28.67 -6.14
C GLN A 32 -10.62 -29.14 -6.80
N ASN A 33 -11.75 -29.05 -6.08
CA ASN A 33 -13.07 -29.38 -6.62
C ASN A 33 -13.47 -28.42 -7.77
N GLN A 34 -13.15 -27.11 -7.64
CA GLN A 34 -13.40 -26.16 -8.73
C GLN A 34 -12.56 -26.52 -9.96
N LYS A 35 -11.26 -26.80 -9.80
CA LYS A 35 -10.36 -27.18 -10.88
C LYS A 35 -10.86 -28.43 -11.61
N SER A 36 -11.20 -29.49 -10.88
CA SER A 36 -11.68 -30.75 -11.44
C SER A 36 -12.97 -30.54 -12.27
N MET A 37 -13.95 -29.82 -11.72
CA MET A 37 -15.21 -29.51 -12.41
C MET A 37 -14.98 -28.70 -13.69
N LEU A 38 -14.12 -27.69 -13.65
CA LEU A 38 -13.88 -26.80 -14.79
C LEU A 38 -13.03 -27.47 -15.88
N LEU A 39 -12.10 -28.33 -15.49
CA LEU A 39 -11.33 -29.17 -16.41
C LEU A 39 -12.24 -30.18 -17.15
N GLN A 40 -13.11 -30.86 -16.40
CA GLN A 40 -14.07 -31.80 -16.99
C GLN A 40 -14.99 -31.08 -17.98
N TYR A 41 -15.55 -29.93 -17.62
CA TYR A 41 -16.39 -29.13 -18.50
C TYR A 41 -15.66 -28.70 -19.78
N SER A 42 -14.38 -28.33 -19.67
CA SER A 42 -13.54 -27.97 -20.82
C SER A 42 -13.32 -29.15 -21.76
N LEU A 43 -13.08 -30.34 -21.21
CA LEU A 43 -12.91 -31.59 -21.99
C LEU A 43 -14.19 -31.99 -22.71
N GLU A 44 -15.35 -31.92 -22.05
CA GLU A 44 -16.66 -32.22 -22.62
C GLU A 44 -17.01 -31.32 -23.83
N HIS A 45 -16.50 -30.06 -23.82
CA HIS A 45 -16.69 -29.11 -24.92
C HIS A 45 -15.55 -29.12 -25.94
N GLY A 46 -14.55 -29.98 -25.78
CA GLY A 46 -13.43 -30.12 -26.71
C GLY A 46 -12.47 -28.90 -26.72
N TRP A 47 -12.46 -28.09 -25.65
CA TRP A 47 -11.60 -26.93 -25.54
C TRP A 47 -10.19 -27.29 -25.05
N GLU A 48 -9.21 -26.50 -25.47
CA GLU A 48 -7.83 -26.59 -24.99
C GLU A 48 -7.63 -25.69 -23.78
N VAL A 49 -7.16 -26.23 -22.65
CA VAL A 49 -6.89 -25.45 -21.43
C VAL A 49 -5.57 -24.72 -21.62
N TYR A 50 -5.62 -23.40 -21.77
CA TYR A 50 -4.45 -22.53 -21.86
C TYR A 50 -3.71 -22.44 -20.53
N ASN A 51 -4.43 -22.08 -19.43
CA ASN A 51 -3.85 -21.99 -18.09
C ASN A 51 -4.95 -22.02 -17.02
N ILE A 52 -4.54 -22.36 -15.78
CA ILE A 52 -5.39 -22.30 -14.59
C ILE A 52 -4.84 -21.22 -13.65
N TYR A 53 -5.64 -20.19 -13.42
CA TYR A 53 -5.34 -19.08 -12.52
C TYR A 53 -6.05 -19.31 -11.19
N SER A 54 -5.31 -19.30 -10.09
CA SER A 54 -5.84 -19.64 -8.77
C SER A 54 -5.39 -18.66 -7.70
N ASP A 55 -6.35 -17.95 -7.09
CA ASP A 55 -6.12 -17.02 -5.98
C ASP A 55 -6.63 -17.65 -4.66
N ASP A 56 -5.74 -18.29 -3.93
CA ASP A 56 -6.07 -19.13 -2.76
C ASP A 56 -6.31 -18.33 -1.48
N ASP A 57 -5.67 -17.18 -1.31
CA ASP A 57 -5.74 -16.36 -0.09
C ASP A 57 -6.54 -15.05 -0.24
N TYR A 58 -7.25 -14.87 -1.35
CA TYR A 58 -7.91 -13.60 -1.66
C TYR A 58 -9.42 -13.72 -1.74
N THR A 59 -10.14 -12.71 -1.22
CA THR A 59 -11.59 -12.61 -1.35
C THR A 59 -12.02 -11.99 -2.67
N GLY A 60 -13.27 -12.18 -3.09
CA GLY A 60 -13.80 -11.61 -4.34
C GLY A 60 -13.83 -10.09 -4.41
N SER A 61 -13.70 -9.41 -3.28
CA SER A 61 -13.60 -7.95 -3.16
C SER A 61 -12.15 -7.44 -2.97
N ASP A 62 -11.14 -8.33 -2.96
CA ASP A 62 -9.73 -7.90 -2.88
C ASP A 62 -9.19 -7.64 -4.28
N ARG A 63 -8.78 -6.39 -4.54
CA ARG A 63 -8.21 -5.96 -5.83
C ARG A 63 -6.75 -6.37 -6.03
N ARG A 64 -6.09 -6.90 -5.00
CA ARG A 64 -4.68 -7.32 -5.03
C ARG A 64 -4.46 -8.75 -5.51
N ARG A 65 -5.48 -9.43 -6.03
CA ARG A 65 -5.43 -10.80 -6.54
C ARG A 65 -4.40 -10.95 -7.68
N PRO A 66 -3.24 -11.56 -7.46
CA PRO A 66 -2.16 -11.58 -8.46
C PRO A 66 -2.54 -12.39 -9.70
N GLU A 67 -3.15 -13.58 -9.51
CA GLU A 67 -3.53 -14.44 -10.64
C GLU A 67 -4.73 -13.88 -11.41
N PHE A 68 -5.65 -13.20 -10.74
CA PHE A 68 -6.71 -12.46 -11.41
C PHE A 68 -6.16 -11.33 -12.31
N ASN A 69 -5.20 -10.56 -11.80
CA ASN A 69 -4.59 -9.50 -12.58
C ASN A 69 -3.79 -10.05 -13.77
N ARG A 70 -3.10 -11.18 -13.57
CA ARG A 70 -2.40 -11.89 -14.64
C ARG A 70 -3.36 -12.43 -15.70
N LEU A 71 -4.50 -13.01 -15.29
CA LEU A 71 -5.56 -13.43 -16.22
C LEU A 71 -6.08 -12.27 -17.07
N LEU A 72 -6.29 -11.09 -16.48
CA LEU A 72 -6.75 -9.91 -17.19
C LEU A 72 -5.71 -9.39 -18.20
N GLU A 73 -4.42 -9.44 -17.85
CA GLU A 73 -3.33 -9.08 -18.75
C GLU A 73 -3.23 -10.06 -19.92
N ASP A 74 -3.31 -11.36 -19.65
CA ASP A 74 -3.29 -12.39 -20.68
C ASP A 74 -4.55 -12.33 -21.57
N ALA A 75 -5.72 -11.99 -21.02
CA ALA A 75 -6.95 -11.73 -21.77
C ALA A 75 -6.80 -10.53 -22.71
N LYS A 76 -6.22 -9.43 -22.25
CA LYS A 76 -5.92 -8.25 -23.06
C LYS A 76 -5.00 -8.59 -24.24
N ASN A 77 -4.04 -9.48 -24.01
CA ASN A 77 -3.10 -9.96 -25.02
C ASN A 77 -3.65 -11.10 -25.87
N ARG A 78 -4.94 -11.46 -25.73
CA ARG A 78 -5.64 -12.52 -26.51
C ARG A 78 -4.93 -13.87 -26.50
N LYS A 79 -4.37 -14.27 -25.35
CA LYS A 79 -3.69 -15.56 -25.21
C LYS A 79 -4.66 -16.74 -25.18
N PHE A 80 -5.94 -16.49 -24.93
CA PHE A 80 -7.03 -17.45 -24.88
C PHE A 80 -8.33 -16.78 -25.37
N ASP A 81 -9.37 -17.59 -25.60
CA ASP A 81 -10.63 -17.15 -26.20
C ASP A 81 -11.78 -17.14 -25.18
N ILE A 82 -11.65 -17.94 -24.10
CA ILE A 82 -12.69 -18.16 -23.11
C ILE A 82 -12.12 -17.98 -21.69
N VAL A 83 -12.85 -17.28 -20.83
CA VAL A 83 -12.67 -17.29 -19.37
C VAL A 83 -13.77 -18.15 -18.78
N LEU A 84 -13.38 -19.20 -18.04
CA LEU A 84 -14.28 -20.16 -17.43
C LEU A 84 -14.14 -20.15 -15.91
N CYS A 85 -15.26 -20.04 -15.18
CA CYS A 85 -15.29 -20.12 -13.72
C CYS A 85 -16.55 -20.87 -13.24
N LYS A 86 -16.53 -21.33 -11.97
CA LYS A 86 -17.67 -22.04 -11.39
C LYS A 86 -18.91 -21.15 -11.27
N THR A 87 -18.74 -19.97 -10.67
CA THR A 87 -19.79 -18.95 -10.51
C THR A 87 -19.23 -17.56 -10.84
N GLN A 88 -20.08 -16.63 -11.25
CA GLN A 88 -19.71 -15.23 -11.48
C GLN A 88 -19.10 -14.60 -10.21
N SER A 89 -19.59 -14.98 -9.03
CA SER A 89 -19.07 -14.53 -7.73
C SER A 89 -17.63 -15.01 -7.46
N ARG A 90 -17.14 -16.09 -8.10
CA ARG A 90 -15.73 -16.49 -8.04
C ARG A 90 -14.86 -15.54 -8.86
N PHE A 91 -15.32 -15.10 -10.01
CA PHE A 91 -14.64 -14.09 -10.81
C PHE A 91 -14.62 -12.74 -10.07
N THR A 92 -15.79 -12.20 -9.75
CA THR A 92 -15.93 -11.00 -8.91
C THR A 92 -17.28 -10.91 -8.24
N ARG A 93 -17.32 -10.27 -7.06
CA ARG A 93 -18.56 -9.91 -6.35
C ARG A 93 -18.91 -8.42 -6.51
N GLU A 94 -18.04 -7.62 -7.14
CA GLU A 94 -18.26 -6.20 -7.37
C GLU A 94 -18.96 -5.99 -8.72
N LEU A 95 -20.12 -5.36 -8.72
CA LEU A 95 -20.87 -5.05 -9.94
C LEU A 95 -20.06 -4.17 -10.89
N GLU A 96 -19.27 -3.23 -10.35
CA GLU A 96 -18.33 -2.40 -11.13
C GLU A 96 -17.41 -3.24 -12.02
N LEU A 97 -16.83 -4.31 -11.46
CA LEU A 97 -15.91 -5.18 -12.20
C LEU A 97 -16.65 -6.10 -13.19
N VAL A 98 -17.88 -6.49 -12.88
CA VAL A 98 -18.75 -7.22 -13.82
C VAL A 98 -18.98 -6.38 -15.06
N GLU A 99 -19.44 -5.14 -14.89
CA GLU A 99 -19.70 -4.22 -16.01
C GLU A 99 -18.43 -3.88 -16.77
N LYS A 100 -17.34 -3.60 -16.06
CA LYS A 100 -16.06 -3.24 -16.66
C LYS A 100 -15.45 -4.36 -17.51
N TYR A 101 -15.38 -5.57 -16.97
CA TYR A 101 -14.68 -6.67 -17.63
C TYR A 101 -15.62 -7.57 -18.43
N ILE A 102 -16.67 -8.10 -17.83
CA ILE A 102 -17.53 -9.10 -18.49
C ILE A 102 -18.37 -8.47 -19.59
N HIS A 103 -18.92 -7.27 -19.36
CA HIS A 103 -19.77 -6.59 -20.33
C HIS A 103 -19.05 -5.54 -21.18
N GLY A 104 -17.92 -5.02 -20.71
CA GLY A 104 -17.13 -3.99 -21.39
C GLY A 104 -15.91 -4.55 -22.15
N LEU A 105 -14.84 -4.86 -21.42
CA LEU A 105 -13.54 -5.16 -22.01
C LEU A 105 -13.43 -6.54 -22.66
N PHE A 106 -14.03 -7.58 -22.10
CA PHE A 106 -13.97 -8.93 -22.69
C PHE A 106 -14.57 -9.00 -24.09
N PRO A 107 -15.75 -8.41 -24.36
CA PRO A 107 -16.27 -8.33 -25.74
C PRO A 107 -15.31 -7.59 -26.70
N ILE A 108 -14.66 -6.51 -26.25
CA ILE A 108 -13.68 -5.75 -27.06
C ILE A 108 -12.44 -6.60 -27.34
N TRP A 109 -11.99 -7.39 -26.37
CA TRP A 109 -10.84 -8.28 -26.53
C TRP A 109 -11.18 -9.59 -27.26
N GLY A 110 -12.46 -9.83 -27.58
CA GLY A 110 -12.92 -11.07 -28.20
C GLY A 110 -12.96 -12.26 -27.23
N ILE A 111 -13.04 -12.01 -25.93
CA ILE A 111 -13.07 -13.04 -24.88
C ILE A 111 -14.52 -13.37 -24.50
N ARG A 112 -14.86 -14.66 -24.55
CA ARG A 112 -16.13 -15.20 -24.04
C ARG A 112 -15.99 -15.50 -22.55
N PHE A 113 -16.92 -15.05 -21.74
CA PHE A 113 -16.98 -15.38 -20.31
C PHE A 113 -18.09 -16.40 -20.05
N ILE A 114 -17.74 -17.45 -19.32
CA ILE A 114 -18.69 -18.53 -18.96
C ILE A 114 -18.60 -18.81 -17.46
N SER A 115 -19.76 -18.88 -16.82
CA SER A 115 -19.93 -19.34 -15.45
C SER A 115 -20.92 -20.51 -15.44
N ILE A 116 -20.48 -21.68 -14.98
CA ILE A 116 -21.23 -22.92 -15.14
C ILE A 116 -22.49 -22.94 -14.28
N VAL A 117 -22.35 -22.71 -12.97
CA VAL A 117 -23.45 -22.84 -12.01
C VAL A 117 -24.50 -21.75 -12.19
N ASP A 118 -24.09 -20.54 -12.55
CA ASP A 118 -25.00 -19.42 -12.80
C ASP A 118 -25.62 -19.47 -14.19
N ASN A 119 -25.23 -20.45 -15.00
CA ASN A 119 -25.61 -20.57 -16.42
C ASN A 119 -25.40 -19.25 -17.18
N ALA A 120 -24.29 -18.56 -16.87
CA ALA A 120 -23.98 -17.26 -17.43
C ALA A 120 -22.95 -17.43 -18.56
N ASP A 121 -23.32 -16.97 -19.77
CA ASP A 121 -22.49 -17.06 -20.98
C ASP A 121 -22.64 -15.79 -21.80
N THR A 122 -21.51 -15.14 -22.11
CA THR A 122 -21.52 -13.89 -22.90
C THR A 122 -21.82 -14.11 -24.36
N ALA A 123 -21.67 -15.33 -24.90
CA ALA A 123 -22.13 -15.66 -26.27
C ALA A 123 -23.66 -15.60 -26.36
N ASN A 124 -24.38 -15.85 -25.27
CA ASN A 124 -25.82 -15.71 -25.23
C ASN A 124 -26.21 -14.27 -24.87
N LYS A 125 -26.62 -13.48 -25.84
CA LYS A 125 -27.05 -12.08 -25.66
C LYS A 125 -28.25 -11.95 -24.73
N GLY A 126 -29.16 -12.94 -24.68
CA GLY A 126 -30.31 -12.95 -23.78
C GLY A 126 -29.95 -13.01 -22.30
N ASN A 127 -28.80 -13.57 -21.96
CA ASN A 127 -28.32 -13.71 -20.56
C ASN A 127 -27.70 -12.44 -19.98
N LYS A 128 -27.60 -11.33 -20.71
CA LYS A 128 -26.97 -10.10 -20.21
C LYS A 128 -27.68 -9.58 -18.96
N LYS A 129 -28.99 -9.49 -19.00
CA LYS A 129 -29.80 -9.03 -17.85
C LYS A 129 -29.66 -9.96 -16.63
N SER A 130 -29.64 -11.28 -16.86
CA SER A 130 -29.43 -12.26 -15.80
C SER A 130 -28.06 -12.09 -15.13
N ARG A 131 -26.99 -11.88 -15.90
CA ARG A 131 -25.64 -11.62 -15.36
C ARG A 131 -25.57 -10.32 -14.56
N GLN A 132 -26.27 -9.28 -14.98
CA GLN A 132 -26.38 -8.01 -14.22
C GLN A 132 -27.12 -8.21 -12.91
N ILE A 133 -28.25 -8.92 -12.94
CA ILE A 133 -29.01 -9.26 -11.72
C ILE A 133 -28.14 -10.09 -10.76
N ASN A 134 -27.43 -11.10 -11.26
CA ASN A 134 -26.51 -11.89 -10.43
C ASN A 134 -25.40 -11.02 -9.80
N GLY A 135 -24.88 -10.03 -10.53
CA GLY A 135 -23.95 -9.04 -10.01
C GLY A 135 -24.54 -8.22 -8.86
N LEU A 136 -25.77 -7.71 -9.03
CA LEU A 136 -26.49 -6.96 -8.01
C LEU A 136 -26.80 -7.82 -6.77
N VAL A 137 -27.29 -9.04 -6.96
CA VAL A 137 -27.58 -9.97 -5.85
C VAL A 137 -26.32 -10.28 -5.05
N ASN A 138 -25.19 -10.51 -5.73
CA ASN A 138 -23.91 -10.73 -5.06
C ASN A 138 -23.44 -9.51 -4.26
N GLU A 139 -23.68 -8.29 -4.75
CA GLU A 139 -23.35 -7.05 -4.05
C GLU A 139 -24.27 -6.84 -2.82
N TRP A 140 -25.58 -7.01 -2.96
CA TRP A 140 -26.54 -6.96 -1.85
C TRP A 140 -26.20 -7.99 -0.76
N TYR A 141 -25.86 -9.22 -1.15
CA TYR A 141 -25.45 -10.24 -0.18
C TYR A 141 -24.24 -9.79 0.67
N LEU A 142 -23.25 -9.12 0.07
CA LEU A 142 -22.10 -8.58 0.82
C LEU A 142 -22.53 -7.43 1.74
N GLU A 143 -23.45 -6.58 1.31
CA GLU A 143 -23.99 -5.48 2.11
C GLU A 143 -24.75 -6.00 3.32
N ASP A 144 -25.70 -6.91 3.12
CA ASP A 144 -26.46 -7.56 4.18
C ASP A 144 -25.55 -8.30 5.17
N MET A 145 -24.56 -9.03 4.66
CA MET A 145 -23.56 -9.69 5.52
C MET A 145 -22.79 -8.68 6.37
N SER A 146 -22.37 -7.56 5.77
CA SER A 146 -21.68 -6.50 6.49
C SER A 146 -22.55 -5.88 7.58
N GLU A 147 -23.82 -5.64 7.30
CA GLU A 147 -24.77 -5.09 8.27
C GLU A 147 -25.06 -6.09 9.41
N ASN A 148 -25.25 -7.35 9.08
CA ASN A 148 -25.44 -8.41 10.08
C ASN A 148 -24.23 -8.52 11.01
N ILE A 149 -23.00 -8.52 10.47
CA ILE A 149 -21.78 -8.55 11.28
C ILE A 149 -21.69 -7.29 12.17
N LYS A 150 -21.99 -6.11 11.64
CA LYS A 150 -21.99 -4.85 12.41
C LYS A 150 -23.03 -4.90 13.53
N SER A 151 -24.21 -5.41 13.25
CA SER A 151 -25.28 -5.56 14.24
C SER A 151 -24.86 -6.47 15.39
N VAL A 152 -24.35 -7.68 15.09
CA VAL A 152 -23.86 -8.63 16.11
C VAL A 152 -22.70 -8.05 16.93
N LEU A 153 -21.74 -7.37 16.28
CA LEU A 153 -20.63 -6.73 16.97
C LEU A 153 -21.10 -5.56 17.84
N THR A 154 -22.12 -4.84 17.41
CA THR A 154 -22.74 -3.76 18.17
C THR A 154 -23.45 -4.28 19.41
N ASP A 155 -24.21 -5.35 19.26
CA ASP A 155 -24.86 -6.02 20.39
C ASP A 155 -23.84 -6.50 21.43
N ARG A 156 -22.79 -7.19 20.99
CA ARG A 156 -21.70 -7.61 21.88
C ARG A 156 -21.03 -6.46 22.61
N ARG A 157 -20.81 -5.31 21.93
CA ARG A 157 -20.25 -4.11 22.58
C ARG A 157 -21.18 -3.55 23.65
N LYS A 158 -22.49 -3.48 23.35
CA LYS A 158 -23.51 -3.02 24.30
C LYS A 158 -23.58 -3.92 25.55
N ASN A 159 -23.32 -5.21 25.38
CA ASN A 159 -23.30 -6.19 26.47
C ASN A 159 -21.92 -6.29 27.16
N GLY A 160 -20.97 -5.41 26.84
CA GLY A 160 -19.67 -5.37 27.48
C GLY A 160 -18.70 -6.49 27.09
N HIS A 161 -18.99 -7.27 26.04
CA HIS A 161 -18.12 -8.34 25.61
C HIS A 161 -16.91 -7.77 24.86
N HIS A 162 -15.72 -8.26 25.16
CA HIS A 162 -14.51 -7.94 24.41
C HIS A 162 -14.58 -8.55 23.00
N ILE A 163 -14.53 -7.72 21.96
CA ILE A 163 -14.61 -8.15 20.57
C ILE A 163 -13.26 -8.15 19.84
N GLY A 164 -12.18 -7.64 20.46
CA GLY A 164 -10.87 -7.53 19.85
C GLY A 164 -10.23 -8.90 19.56
N ALA A 165 -9.38 -8.96 18.53
CA ALA A 165 -8.62 -10.18 18.21
C ALA A 165 -7.71 -10.60 19.36
N PHE A 166 -7.11 -9.63 20.06
CA PHE A 166 -6.20 -9.83 21.20
C PHE A 166 -6.73 -9.08 22.41
N ALA A 167 -6.53 -9.64 23.61
CA ALA A 167 -6.73 -8.92 24.86
C ALA A 167 -5.73 -7.75 25.00
N LEU A 168 -6.06 -6.75 25.83
CA LEU A 168 -5.12 -5.71 26.18
C LEU A 168 -4.04 -6.28 27.14
N TYR A 169 -2.89 -5.61 27.16
CA TYR A 169 -1.79 -5.96 28.05
C TYR A 169 -2.25 -5.90 29.52
N GLY A 170 -1.95 -6.91 30.30
CA GLY A 170 -2.47 -7.11 31.65
C GLY A 170 -3.68 -8.03 31.71
N TYR A 171 -4.29 -8.34 30.59
CA TYR A 171 -5.42 -9.27 30.49
C TYR A 171 -5.18 -10.33 29.44
N LYS A 172 -5.84 -11.48 29.59
CA LYS A 172 -5.98 -12.54 28.59
C LYS A 172 -7.48 -12.86 28.38
N LYS A 173 -7.79 -13.47 27.26
CA LYS A 173 -9.17 -13.92 26.99
C LYS A 173 -9.49 -15.11 27.87
N ASP A 174 -10.68 -15.08 28.46
CA ASP A 174 -11.23 -16.20 29.20
C ASP A 174 -11.45 -17.39 28.22
N PRO A 175 -10.89 -18.58 28.49
CA PRO A 175 -11.08 -19.74 27.64
C PRO A 175 -12.52 -20.28 27.71
N ASP A 176 -13.22 -20.10 28.85
CA ASP A 176 -14.52 -20.68 29.12
C ASP A 176 -15.66 -19.72 28.72
N VAL A 177 -15.47 -18.42 28.88
CA VAL A 177 -16.50 -17.41 28.60
C VAL A 177 -16.08 -16.50 27.43
N LYS A 178 -16.69 -16.71 26.28
CA LYS A 178 -16.37 -15.96 25.05
C LYS A 178 -16.68 -14.47 25.22
N GLY A 179 -15.64 -13.65 25.07
CA GLY A 179 -15.75 -12.18 25.17
C GLY A 179 -15.53 -11.64 26.58
N HIS A 180 -15.25 -12.48 27.56
CA HIS A 180 -14.79 -12.11 28.88
C HIS A 180 -13.27 -11.97 28.95
N LEU A 181 -12.76 -11.16 29.88
CA LEU A 181 -11.34 -10.97 30.11
C LEU A 181 -11.01 -11.40 31.55
N ILE A 182 -9.91 -12.12 31.69
CA ILE A 182 -9.34 -12.49 32.99
C ILE A 182 -7.94 -11.89 33.13
N ILE A 183 -7.50 -11.64 34.35
CA ILE A 183 -6.18 -11.06 34.63
C ILE A 183 -5.08 -12.00 34.15
N ASP A 184 -4.07 -11.45 33.52
CA ASP A 184 -2.79 -12.08 33.19
C ASP A 184 -1.75 -11.51 34.19
N GLU A 185 -1.48 -12.23 35.28
CA GLU A 185 -0.74 -11.70 36.42
C GLU A 185 0.66 -11.20 36.03
N GLU A 186 1.38 -11.89 35.14
CA GLU A 186 2.70 -11.47 34.69
C GLU A 186 2.66 -10.06 34.06
N ALA A 187 1.70 -9.81 33.19
CA ALA A 187 1.54 -8.52 32.55
C ALA A 187 0.83 -7.50 33.45
N ALA A 188 -0.06 -7.95 34.37
CA ALA A 188 -0.79 -7.11 35.27
C ALA A 188 0.12 -6.45 36.33
N GLU A 189 1.15 -7.15 36.79
CA GLU A 189 2.17 -6.56 37.71
C GLU A 189 2.84 -5.34 37.08
N VAL A 190 3.18 -5.41 35.81
CA VAL A 190 3.77 -4.27 35.08
C VAL A 190 2.77 -3.12 34.94
N VAL A 191 1.48 -3.41 34.72
CA VAL A 191 0.43 -2.39 34.68
C VAL A 191 0.32 -1.69 36.04
N ARG A 192 0.24 -2.43 37.15
CA ARG A 192 0.19 -1.89 38.53
C ARG A 192 1.40 -1.00 38.80
N GLU A 193 2.60 -1.45 38.42
CA GLU A 193 3.83 -0.69 38.55
C GLU A 193 3.79 0.63 37.77
N VAL A 194 3.34 0.63 36.53
CA VAL A 194 3.22 1.84 35.69
C VAL A 194 2.32 2.87 36.36
N PHE A 195 1.16 2.45 36.87
CA PHE A 195 0.24 3.35 37.59
C PHE A 195 0.84 3.89 38.90
N THR A 196 1.49 3.03 39.67
CA THR A 196 2.16 3.41 40.91
C THR A 196 3.28 4.42 40.65
N LEU A 197 4.20 4.16 39.73
CA LEU A 197 5.28 5.07 39.39
C LEU A 197 4.76 6.42 38.89
N PHE A 198 3.69 6.41 38.07
CA PHE A 198 3.10 7.67 37.59
C PHE A 198 2.46 8.46 38.75
N SER A 199 1.78 7.79 39.71
CA SER A 199 1.20 8.41 40.90
C SER A 199 2.26 9.02 41.83
N GLN A 200 3.47 8.45 41.85
CA GLN A 200 4.64 8.96 42.58
C GLN A 200 5.32 10.15 41.87
N GLY A 201 4.82 10.57 40.68
CA GLY A 201 5.31 11.74 39.97
C GLY A 201 6.27 11.48 38.80
N TYR A 202 6.67 10.23 38.58
CA TYR A 202 7.53 9.90 37.41
C TYR A 202 6.86 10.27 36.10
N GLY A 203 7.66 10.79 35.17
CA GLY A 203 7.15 11.13 33.82
C GLY A 203 6.99 9.88 32.92
N LYS A 204 6.02 9.89 32.01
CA LYS A 204 5.73 8.78 31.08
C LYS A 204 6.97 8.25 30.34
N THR A 205 7.89 9.15 29.93
CA THR A 205 9.15 8.79 29.27
C THR A 205 10.14 8.12 30.24
N ALA A 206 10.18 8.56 31.50
CA ALA A 206 11.03 7.95 32.50
C ALA A 206 10.55 6.53 32.82
N ILE A 207 9.25 6.35 33.00
CA ILE A 207 8.63 5.02 33.21
C ILE A 207 8.95 4.09 32.06
N ALA A 208 8.72 4.52 30.80
CA ALA A 208 9.04 3.73 29.62
C ALA A 208 10.52 3.31 29.61
N ARG A 209 11.43 4.23 29.97
CA ARG A 209 12.86 3.94 30.06
C ARG A 209 13.19 2.91 31.14
N MET A 210 12.61 3.05 32.33
CA MET A 210 12.80 2.10 33.44
C MET A 210 12.42 0.67 33.04
N LEU A 211 11.28 0.53 32.35
CA LEU A 211 10.83 -0.77 31.84
C LEU A 211 11.80 -1.33 30.78
N ASN A 212 12.29 -0.47 29.88
CA ASN A 212 13.26 -0.86 28.84
C ASN A 212 14.62 -1.26 29.43
N ASP A 213 15.12 -0.50 30.39
CA ASP A 213 16.42 -0.75 31.05
C ASP A 213 16.42 -2.09 31.84
N ARG A 214 15.24 -2.55 32.26
CA ARG A 214 15.02 -3.87 32.87
C ARG A 214 14.69 -4.97 31.89
N GLY A 215 14.60 -4.67 30.58
CA GLY A 215 14.29 -5.64 29.55
C GLY A 215 12.83 -6.13 29.52
N ILE A 216 11.90 -5.42 30.17
CA ILE A 216 10.48 -5.80 30.20
C ILE A 216 9.89 -5.63 28.80
N PRO A 217 9.31 -6.69 28.20
CA PRO A 217 8.77 -6.62 26.84
C PRO A 217 7.55 -5.69 26.79
N ASN A 218 7.48 -4.87 25.73
CA ASN A 218 6.30 -4.05 25.50
C ASN A 218 5.10 -4.93 25.06
N PRO A 219 3.85 -4.41 25.05
CA PRO A 219 2.66 -5.20 24.69
C PRO A 219 2.73 -5.93 23.35
N THR A 220 3.47 -5.41 22.39
CA THR A 220 3.68 -6.04 21.07
C THR A 220 4.62 -7.24 21.17
N GLU A 221 5.75 -7.07 21.83
CA GLU A 221 6.73 -8.15 22.00
C GLU A 221 6.24 -9.23 22.96
N TYR A 222 5.51 -8.84 24.02
CA TYR A 222 4.85 -9.78 24.92
C TYR A 222 3.94 -10.76 24.18
N LYS A 223 3.11 -10.25 23.26
CA LYS A 223 2.25 -11.10 22.40
C LYS A 223 3.05 -12.09 21.55
N ARG A 224 4.20 -11.67 21.03
CA ARG A 224 5.07 -12.55 20.22
C ARG A 224 5.73 -13.64 21.05
N LEU A 225 6.21 -13.29 22.23
CA LEU A 225 6.84 -14.24 23.18
C LEU A 225 5.84 -15.31 23.63
N HIS A 226 4.57 -14.96 23.75
CA HIS A 226 3.49 -15.90 24.12
C HIS A 226 2.84 -16.60 22.92
N GLY A 227 3.50 -16.60 21.74
CA GLY A 227 3.06 -17.36 20.56
C GLY A 227 1.79 -16.86 19.87
N LEU A 228 1.32 -15.64 20.19
CA LEU A 228 0.16 -15.07 19.53
C LEU A 228 0.51 -14.65 18.09
N ARG A 229 -0.36 -15.01 17.12
CA ARG A 229 -0.16 -14.72 15.69
C ARG A 229 -0.30 -13.22 15.39
N TYR A 230 0.63 -12.42 15.90
CA TYR A 230 0.64 -10.97 15.71
C TYR A 230 1.52 -10.59 14.52
N LYS A 231 0.91 -10.12 13.42
CA LYS A 231 1.56 -9.93 12.10
C LYS A 231 2.25 -8.58 11.88
N GLN A 232 2.44 -7.74 12.90
CA GLN A 232 3.16 -6.48 12.65
C GLN A 232 4.66 -6.72 12.41
N PRO A 233 5.27 -6.06 11.40
CA PRO A 233 6.69 -6.20 11.11
C PRO A 233 7.54 -5.69 12.28
N LYS A 234 8.65 -6.40 12.57
CA LYS A 234 9.67 -5.90 13.50
C LYS A 234 10.40 -4.74 12.84
N THR A 235 10.26 -3.56 13.42
CA THR A 235 11.09 -2.39 13.09
C THR A 235 12.13 -2.17 14.18
N LYS A 236 13.18 -1.41 13.91
CA LYS A 236 14.16 -1.01 14.93
C LYS A 236 13.43 -0.38 16.12
N ASN A 237 13.70 -0.83 17.34
CA ASN A 237 13.05 -0.40 18.59
C ASN A 237 11.52 -0.67 18.67
N SER A 238 10.97 -1.60 17.88
CA SER A 238 9.55 -2.00 17.98
C SER A 238 9.26 -2.79 19.27
N THR A 239 10.29 -3.34 19.90
CA THR A 239 10.22 -4.12 21.16
C THR A 239 10.28 -3.25 22.40
N LEU A 240 10.61 -1.98 22.28
CA LEU A 240 10.80 -1.05 23.40
C LEU A 240 9.50 -0.32 23.76
N TRP A 241 9.32 -0.09 25.06
CA TRP A 241 8.29 0.81 25.57
C TRP A 241 8.53 2.24 25.10
N LYS A 242 7.45 2.91 24.73
CA LYS A 242 7.47 4.32 24.33
C LYS A 242 6.45 5.10 25.14
N TYR A 243 6.67 6.41 25.29
CA TYR A 243 5.82 7.26 26.11
C TYR A 243 4.33 7.18 25.77
N PHE A 244 3.99 7.01 24.49
CA PHE A 244 2.60 6.95 24.06
C PHE A 244 1.92 5.64 24.53
N ALA A 245 2.65 4.51 24.59
CA ALA A 245 2.10 3.27 25.13
C ALA A 245 1.75 3.41 26.62
N ILE A 246 2.62 4.07 27.38
CA ILE A 246 2.34 4.42 28.78
C ILE A 246 1.17 5.41 28.86
N SER A 247 1.14 6.42 27.97
CA SER A 247 0.06 7.41 27.95
C SER A 247 -1.31 6.80 27.70
N ASP A 248 -1.39 5.88 26.72
CA ASP A 248 -2.64 5.19 26.37
C ASP A 248 -3.09 4.25 27.51
N MET A 249 -2.13 3.58 28.17
CA MET A 249 -2.39 2.72 29.32
C MET A 249 -3.02 3.51 30.47
N LEU A 250 -2.45 4.64 30.86
CA LEU A 250 -2.88 5.46 32.00
C LEU A 250 -4.30 6.05 31.86
N VAL A 251 -4.86 6.12 30.66
CA VAL A 251 -6.21 6.66 30.39
C VAL A 251 -7.22 5.61 29.93
N ASN A 252 -6.84 4.33 29.96
CA ASN A 252 -7.71 3.27 29.49
C ASN A 252 -8.52 2.65 30.63
N GLU A 253 -9.81 2.92 30.66
CA GLU A 253 -10.74 2.45 31.69
C GLU A 253 -10.85 0.93 31.82
N ILE A 254 -10.30 0.16 30.89
CA ILE A 254 -10.28 -1.30 30.97
C ILE A 254 -9.57 -1.78 32.26
N TYR A 255 -8.58 -1.02 32.74
CA TYR A 255 -7.82 -1.37 33.95
C TYR A 255 -8.59 -1.21 35.25
N ILE A 256 -9.76 -0.53 35.20
CA ILE A 256 -10.72 -0.44 36.33
C ILE A 256 -11.98 -1.29 36.10
N GLY A 257 -11.92 -2.27 35.18
CA GLY A 257 -13.01 -3.19 34.92
C GLY A 257 -14.06 -2.69 33.95
N ASN A 258 -13.88 -1.55 33.29
CA ASN A 258 -14.84 -0.98 32.34
C ASN A 258 -14.46 -1.30 30.88
N MET A 259 -15.40 -1.80 30.12
CA MET A 259 -15.19 -2.06 28.70
C MET A 259 -15.57 -0.84 27.86
N VAL A 260 -14.58 -0.21 27.21
CA VAL A 260 -14.82 0.94 26.32
C VAL A 260 -14.37 0.59 24.90
N GLN A 261 -15.35 0.47 24.00
CA GLN A 261 -15.16 0.03 22.63
C GLN A 261 -15.86 0.94 21.61
N GLY A 262 -15.64 0.68 20.32
CA GLY A 262 -16.28 1.47 19.26
C GLY A 262 -15.64 2.82 19.00
N LYS A 263 -14.40 3.07 19.47
CA LYS A 263 -13.63 4.31 19.26
C LYS A 263 -13.40 4.62 17.77
N TYR A 264 -13.43 3.59 16.92
CA TYR A 264 -13.31 3.69 15.47
C TYR A 264 -14.45 2.95 14.80
N GLY A 265 -14.90 3.43 13.65
CA GLY A 265 -15.90 2.79 12.81
C GLY A 265 -15.43 2.64 11.37
N SER A 266 -15.80 1.54 10.71
CA SER A 266 -15.56 1.37 9.29
C SER A 266 -16.46 2.31 8.48
N VAL A 267 -15.88 3.03 7.52
CA VAL A 267 -16.62 3.92 6.62
C VAL A 267 -17.47 3.10 5.66
N SER A 268 -16.89 2.04 5.10
CA SER A 268 -17.56 1.14 4.16
C SER A 268 -16.85 -0.22 4.15
N TYR A 269 -17.60 -1.28 3.92
CA TYR A 269 -17.03 -2.61 3.73
C TYR A 269 -16.10 -2.70 2.49
N LYS A 270 -16.32 -1.83 1.49
CA LYS A 270 -15.51 -1.76 0.26
C LYS A 270 -14.13 -1.14 0.48
N THR A 271 -14.03 -0.07 1.29
CA THR A 271 -12.80 0.72 1.42
C THR A 271 -11.86 0.23 2.51
N LYS A 272 -12.35 -0.58 3.46
CA LYS A 272 -11.61 -1.04 4.66
C LYS A 272 -10.97 0.11 5.47
N GLN A 273 -11.46 1.33 5.30
CA GLN A 273 -11.00 2.51 6.04
C GLN A 273 -11.78 2.69 7.33
N ASN A 274 -11.07 2.95 8.41
CA ASN A 274 -11.66 3.26 9.71
C ASN A 274 -11.51 4.76 9.99
N LYS A 275 -12.57 5.37 10.53
CA LYS A 275 -12.55 6.74 11.04
C LYS A 275 -12.79 6.74 12.56
N PRO A 276 -12.17 7.68 13.32
CA PRO A 276 -12.48 7.85 14.72
C PRO A 276 -13.95 8.30 14.89
N ARG A 277 -14.60 7.81 15.94
CA ARG A 277 -15.94 8.22 16.33
C ARG A 277 -15.89 9.25 17.46
N PRO A 278 -16.86 10.17 17.54
CA PRO A 278 -17.06 11.02 18.70
C PRO A 278 -17.18 10.19 19.98
N LYS A 279 -16.84 10.77 21.12
CA LYS A 279 -16.82 10.02 22.41
C LYS A 279 -18.21 9.58 22.87
N ASP A 280 -19.24 10.32 22.52
CA ASP A 280 -20.67 10.03 22.79
C ASP A 280 -21.19 8.80 22.04
N GLU A 281 -20.54 8.44 20.95
CA GLU A 281 -20.83 7.21 20.19
C GLU A 281 -20.09 5.97 20.70
N TRP A 282 -19.23 6.09 21.71
CA TRP A 282 -18.50 4.95 22.23
C TRP A 282 -19.38 4.07 23.10
N TYR A 283 -19.17 2.77 23.02
CA TYR A 283 -19.83 1.81 23.90
C TYR A 283 -19.02 1.68 25.18
N ARG A 284 -19.60 2.13 26.31
CA ARG A 284 -19.00 2.04 27.64
C ARG A 284 -19.90 1.20 28.53
N VAL A 285 -19.35 0.10 29.06
CA VAL A 285 -20.05 -0.80 29.98
C VAL A 285 -19.13 -0.99 31.20
N GLU A 286 -19.67 -0.73 32.38
CA GLU A 286 -18.93 -0.80 33.64
C GLU A 286 -18.96 -2.22 34.23
N GLY A 287 -17.91 -2.60 34.98
CA GLY A 287 -17.86 -3.83 35.77
C GLY A 287 -17.93 -5.11 34.94
N THR A 288 -17.36 -5.13 33.74
CA THR A 288 -17.41 -6.30 32.83
C THR A 288 -16.37 -7.37 33.13
N HIS A 289 -15.35 -7.04 33.91
CA HIS A 289 -14.25 -7.94 34.26
C HIS A 289 -13.53 -7.43 35.52
N GLU A 290 -12.69 -8.26 36.12
CA GLU A 290 -11.94 -7.92 37.31
C GLU A 290 -10.94 -6.77 37.06
N PRO A 291 -10.94 -5.70 37.89
CA PRO A 291 -10.01 -4.57 37.73
C PRO A 291 -8.58 -4.93 38.18
N ILE A 292 -7.57 -4.50 37.40
CA ILE A 292 -6.15 -4.57 37.79
C ILE A 292 -5.80 -3.42 38.73
N ILE A 293 -6.42 -2.25 38.54
CA ILE A 293 -6.16 -1.01 39.25
C ILE A 293 -7.39 -0.66 40.07
N ASP A 294 -7.20 -0.38 41.36
CA ASP A 294 -8.25 0.11 42.22
C ASP A 294 -8.69 1.53 41.85
N ARG A 295 -9.91 1.87 42.26
CA ARG A 295 -10.52 3.15 41.88
C ARG A 295 -9.78 4.35 42.46
N GLU A 296 -9.21 4.22 43.67
CA GLU A 296 -8.51 5.31 44.34
C GLU A 296 -7.22 5.68 43.60
N LEU A 297 -6.40 4.69 43.24
CA LEU A 297 -5.19 4.90 42.45
C LEU A 297 -5.52 5.46 41.07
N TRP A 298 -6.57 4.94 40.41
CA TRP A 298 -7.05 5.44 39.13
C TRP A 298 -7.41 6.93 39.19
N ASP A 299 -8.25 7.34 40.14
CA ASP A 299 -8.73 8.72 40.24
C ASP A 299 -7.57 9.68 40.53
N ARG A 300 -6.60 9.26 41.39
CA ARG A 300 -5.35 10.00 41.62
C ARG A 300 -4.55 10.17 40.34
N VAL A 301 -4.40 9.12 39.53
CA VAL A 301 -3.69 9.17 38.26
C VAL A 301 -4.41 10.06 37.25
N GLN A 302 -5.76 9.99 37.15
CA GLN A 302 -6.52 10.87 36.25
C GLN A 302 -6.37 12.36 36.61
N ALA A 303 -6.39 12.69 37.90
CA ALA A 303 -6.14 14.05 38.37
C ALA A 303 -4.74 14.55 37.95
N LEU A 304 -3.70 13.71 38.07
CA LEU A 304 -2.34 14.04 37.62
C LEU A 304 -2.25 14.17 36.09
N VAL A 305 -2.96 13.34 35.33
CA VAL A 305 -3.02 13.41 33.88
C VAL A 305 -3.67 14.74 33.44
N ALA A 306 -4.79 15.12 34.04
CA ALA A 306 -5.48 16.39 33.79
C ALA A 306 -4.59 17.60 34.14
N GLN A 307 -3.94 17.58 35.28
CA GLN A 307 -3.03 18.65 35.71
C GLN A 307 -1.82 18.83 34.79
N LYS A 308 -1.28 17.71 34.25
CA LYS A 308 -0.13 17.73 33.33
C LYS A 308 -0.54 17.92 31.85
N ALA A 309 -1.81 17.99 31.56
CA ALA A 309 -2.31 18.25 30.21
C ALA A 309 -1.93 19.68 29.79
N LYS A 310 -0.92 19.83 28.94
CA LYS A 310 -0.59 21.10 28.33
C LYS A 310 -1.63 21.41 27.25
N THR A 311 -2.22 22.62 27.29
CA THR A 311 -2.96 23.16 26.16
C THR A 311 -2.04 23.23 24.93
N PHE A 312 -2.36 22.48 23.91
CA PHE A 312 -1.68 22.61 22.62
C PHE A 312 -2.13 23.93 21.99
N THR A 313 -1.27 24.94 22.08
CA THR A 313 -1.34 26.04 21.15
C THR A 313 -0.95 25.51 19.77
N VAL A 314 -1.73 25.85 18.74
CA VAL A 314 -1.39 25.55 17.34
C VAL A 314 -0.08 26.28 17.04
N GLY A 315 1.05 25.60 17.20
CA GLY A 315 2.36 26.15 16.92
C GLY A 315 2.64 26.14 15.40
N THR A 316 3.44 27.10 14.96
CA THR A 316 3.99 27.10 13.59
C THR A 316 4.79 25.81 13.36
N ILE A 317 4.59 25.22 12.19
CA ILE A 317 5.34 24.02 11.78
C ILE A 317 6.81 24.44 11.59
N GLY A 318 7.72 23.80 12.32
CA GLY A 318 9.15 24.13 12.24
C GLY A 318 9.74 23.84 10.84
N LEU A 319 10.76 24.62 10.45
CA LEU A 319 11.40 24.63 9.12
C LEU A 319 11.72 23.20 8.59
N PHE A 320 12.38 22.37 9.39
CA PHE A 320 12.76 21.00 9.02
C PHE A 320 11.86 19.91 9.65
N ALA A 321 10.61 20.24 10.03
CA ALA A 321 9.68 19.28 10.60
C ALA A 321 9.45 18.11 9.63
N ARG A 322 9.59 16.86 10.12
CA ARG A 322 9.49 15.60 9.38
C ARG A 322 10.63 15.35 8.37
N LYS A 323 11.43 16.35 7.99
CA LYS A 323 12.54 16.21 7.06
C LYS A 323 13.85 15.82 7.77
N ALA A 324 14.12 16.30 8.97
CA ALA A 324 15.33 15.96 9.71
C ALA A 324 15.22 14.58 10.39
N ARG A 325 16.19 13.72 10.15
CA ARG A 325 16.28 12.35 10.71
C ARG A 325 17.62 12.16 11.41
N CYS A 326 17.63 11.32 12.45
CA CYS A 326 18.86 10.94 13.13
C CYS A 326 19.67 9.95 12.29
N MET A 327 20.91 10.28 11.95
CA MET A 327 21.82 9.42 11.15
C MET A 327 22.05 8.04 11.79
N ASN A 328 22.05 7.96 13.15
CA ASN A 328 22.31 6.70 13.85
C ASN A 328 21.10 5.76 13.89
N CYS A 329 19.88 6.27 14.07
CA CYS A 329 18.69 5.42 14.26
C CYS A 329 17.60 5.59 13.18
N GLY A 330 17.75 6.53 12.25
CA GLY A 330 16.80 6.80 11.17
C GLY A 330 15.50 7.49 11.58
N TYR A 331 15.23 7.67 12.87
CA TYR A 331 13.99 8.29 13.33
C TYR A 331 13.98 9.80 13.12
N THR A 332 12.81 10.33 12.81
CA THR A 332 12.57 11.77 12.69
C THR A 332 12.92 12.49 13.99
N MET A 333 13.67 13.58 13.86
CA MET A 333 14.04 14.43 14.99
C MET A 333 12.86 15.30 15.41
N ARG A 334 12.74 15.55 16.70
CA ARG A 334 11.73 16.44 17.26
C ARG A 334 12.29 17.82 17.49
N SER A 335 11.47 18.85 17.26
CA SER A 335 11.81 20.23 17.60
C SER A 335 11.71 20.45 19.12
N SER A 336 12.64 21.21 19.66
CA SER A 336 12.61 21.75 21.02
C SER A 336 13.02 23.21 21.00
N LYS A 337 12.47 24.03 21.91
CA LYS A 337 12.81 25.45 22.06
C LYS A 337 13.52 25.64 23.41
N ASN A 338 14.67 26.28 23.38
CA ASN A 338 15.42 26.63 24.59
C ASN A 338 16.00 28.04 24.43
N HIS A 339 15.75 28.92 25.41
CA HIS A 339 16.18 30.32 25.42
C HIS A 339 15.92 31.06 24.09
N GLY A 340 14.72 30.89 23.53
CA GLY A 340 14.32 31.53 22.27
C GLY A 340 14.81 30.83 20.99
N LYS A 341 15.81 29.95 21.04
CA LYS A 341 16.36 29.22 19.91
C LYS A 341 15.68 27.87 19.69
N HIS A 342 15.54 27.49 18.43
CA HIS A 342 14.99 26.20 18.03
C HIS A 342 16.09 25.16 17.79
N TYR A 343 15.85 23.96 18.30
CA TYR A 343 16.76 22.82 18.18
C TYR A 343 16.02 21.58 17.67
N LEU A 344 16.74 20.74 16.97
CA LEU A 344 16.30 19.41 16.57
C LEU A 344 17.07 18.37 17.38
N GLN A 345 16.36 17.39 17.96
CA GLN A 345 16.96 16.34 18.78
C GLN A 345 16.36 14.97 18.48
N CYS A 346 17.19 13.94 18.56
CA CYS A 346 16.74 12.57 18.39
C CYS A 346 15.79 12.15 19.52
N SER A 347 14.60 11.70 19.14
CA SER A 347 13.60 11.23 20.12
C SER A 347 13.99 9.91 20.79
N ASN A 348 14.73 9.05 20.10
CA ASN A 348 15.08 7.72 20.59
C ASN A 348 16.18 7.70 21.66
N ARG A 349 16.96 8.75 21.79
CA ARG A 349 18.02 8.83 22.83
C ARG A 349 17.48 8.60 24.24
N HIS A 350 16.24 8.95 24.49
CA HIS A 350 15.63 8.91 25.82
C HIS A 350 14.75 7.68 26.06
N VAL A 351 14.63 6.80 25.07
CA VAL A 351 13.74 5.62 25.14
C VAL A 351 14.37 4.50 25.97
N ALA A 352 15.68 4.24 25.77
CA ALA A 352 16.47 3.31 26.58
C ALA A 352 17.95 3.73 26.52
N LYS A 353 18.79 3.17 27.44
CA LYS A 353 20.21 3.56 27.60
C LYS A 353 21.01 3.46 26.30
N ASP A 354 20.78 2.41 25.50
CA ASP A 354 21.51 2.12 24.26
C ASP A 354 20.64 2.20 22.99
N ALA A 355 19.45 2.78 23.08
CA ALA A 355 18.53 2.87 21.95
C ALA A 355 19.09 3.73 20.80
N CYS A 356 19.84 4.78 21.14
CA CYS A 356 20.52 5.65 20.17
C CYS A 356 21.58 6.51 20.86
N ILE A 357 22.74 6.69 20.23
CA ILE A 357 23.76 7.64 20.68
C ILE A 357 23.26 9.09 20.64
N GLY A 358 22.20 9.36 19.89
CA GLY A 358 21.53 10.65 19.77
C GLY A 358 22.16 11.60 18.77
N SER A 359 21.36 12.53 18.28
CA SER A 359 21.77 13.68 17.47
C SER A 359 21.12 14.92 18.04
N PHE A 360 21.80 16.05 17.93
CA PHE A 360 21.33 17.35 18.40
C PHE A 360 21.94 18.47 17.57
N ILE A 361 21.12 19.34 17.00
CA ILE A 361 21.56 20.48 16.21
C ILE A 361 20.59 21.66 16.39
N SER A 362 21.10 22.91 16.32
CA SER A 362 20.21 24.08 16.20
C SER A 362 19.65 24.18 14.78
N VAL A 363 18.43 24.67 14.65
CA VAL A 363 17.78 24.88 13.35
C VAL A 363 18.61 25.84 12.50
N ASP A 364 19.11 26.93 13.09
CA ASP A 364 19.93 27.94 12.39
C ASP A 364 21.23 27.33 11.79
N LYS A 365 21.88 26.38 12.51
CA LYS A 365 23.07 25.70 11.99
C LYS A 365 22.72 24.74 10.85
N LEU A 366 21.60 24.07 10.96
CA LEU A 366 21.14 23.19 9.90
C LEU A 366 20.73 23.96 8.65
N GLU A 367 20.02 25.07 8.82
CA GLU A 367 19.66 26.00 7.76
C GLU A 367 20.91 26.49 7.01
N LYS A 368 21.90 26.99 7.76
CA LYS A 368 23.16 27.44 7.17
C LYS A 368 23.86 26.32 6.39
N ALA A 369 23.97 25.12 6.93
CA ALA A 369 24.60 24.00 6.25
C ALA A 369 23.88 23.62 4.95
N VAL A 370 22.54 23.69 4.93
CA VAL A 370 21.74 23.43 3.72
C VAL A 370 21.97 24.53 2.68
N ILE A 371 22.00 25.79 3.08
CA ILE A 371 22.27 26.93 2.19
C ILE A 371 23.71 26.83 1.62
N ASP A 372 24.69 26.55 2.46
CA ASP A 372 26.11 26.41 2.03
C ASP A 372 26.26 25.28 1.00
N GLU A 373 25.58 24.14 1.20
CA GLU A 373 25.61 23.01 0.28
C GLU A 373 24.86 23.30 -1.03
N LEU A 374 23.71 24.00 -0.94
CA LEU A 374 22.97 24.43 -2.11
C LEU A 374 23.79 25.41 -2.97
N ASN A 375 24.50 26.35 -2.32
CA ASN A 375 25.35 27.32 -3.02
C ASN A 375 26.56 26.63 -3.67
N LYS A 376 27.13 25.59 -3.06
CA LYS A 376 28.19 24.78 -3.69
C LYS A 376 27.66 24.06 -4.94
N LEU A 377 26.52 23.37 -4.81
CA LEU A 377 25.88 22.73 -5.96
C LEU A 377 25.58 23.74 -7.07
N SER A 378 25.12 24.93 -6.71
CA SER A 378 24.88 26.00 -7.68
C SER A 378 26.17 26.47 -8.36
N ALA A 379 27.26 26.61 -7.61
CA ALA A 379 28.56 27.02 -8.16
C ALA A 379 29.15 25.93 -9.08
N GLU A 380 29.07 24.66 -8.70
CA GLU A 380 29.49 23.53 -9.51
C GLU A 380 28.70 23.44 -10.83
N TYR A 381 27.37 23.70 -10.80
CA TYR A 381 26.53 23.71 -12.00
C TYR A 381 26.67 24.96 -12.88
N LEU A 382 27.24 26.04 -12.36
CA LEU A 382 27.47 27.30 -13.09
C LEU A 382 28.92 27.43 -13.59
N ASP A 383 29.77 26.43 -13.32
CA ASP A 383 31.15 26.45 -13.84
C ASP A 383 31.13 26.27 -15.37
N LYS A 384 31.84 27.17 -16.08
CA LYS A 384 31.76 27.29 -17.55
C LYS A 384 32.10 26.01 -18.29
N ASP A 385 33.04 25.21 -17.77
CA ASP A 385 33.49 23.98 -18.42
C ASP A 385 32.44 22.84 -18.32
N GLU A 386 31.68 22.76 -17.22
CA GLU A 386 30.57 21.83 -17.09
C GLU A 386 29.33 22.32 -17.88
N LEU A 387 29.11 23.63 -18.00
CA LEU A 387 28.04 24.19 -18.85
C LEU A 387 28.26 23.83 -20.32
N GLU A 388 29.49 23.85 -20.84
CA GLU A 388 29.80 23.44 -22.22
C GLU A 388 29.58 21.93 -22.41
N GLN A 389 29.97 21.09 -21.47
CA GLN A 389 29.75 19.64 -21.52
C GLN A 389 28.26 19.28 -21.40
N ASN A 390 27.52 19.95 -20.54
CA ASN A 390 26.06 19.76 -20.39
C ASN A 390 25.26 20.28 -21.59
N VAL A 391 25.68 21.38 -22.22
CA VAL A 391 25.10 21.87 -23.47
C VAL A 391 25.34 20.88 -24.61
N GLN A 392 26.57 20.32 -24.69
CA GLN A 392 26.89 19.30 -25.67
C GLN A 392 26.09 18.01 -25.46
N PHE A 393 25.98 17.54 -24.22
CA PHE A 393 25.16 16.37 -23.86
C PHE A 393 23.67 16.57 -24.16
N ASN A 394 23.10 17.73 -23.85
CA ASN A 394 21.71 18.05 -24.17
C ASN A 394 21.49 18.19 -25.69
N ASN A 395 22.45 18.71 -26.44
CA ASN A 395 22.38 18.75 -27.90
C ASN A 395 22.46 17.35 -28.51
N ASP A 396 23.29 16.45 -27.94
CA ASP A 396 23.36 15.05 -28.35
C ASP A 396 22.03 14.31 -28.06
N LEU A 397 21.40 14.55 -26.92
CA LEU A 397 20.09 13.98 -26.59
C LEU A 397 18.97 14.51 -27.51
N ARG A 398 19.01 15.80 -27.86
CA ARG A 398 18.08 16.38 -28.85
C ARG A 398 18.28 15.77 -30.22
N GLY A 399 19.51 15.62 -30.68
CA GLY A 399 19.82 14.95 -31.94
C GLY A 399 19.35 13.48 -31.96
N GLN A 400 19.53 12.76 -30.87
CA GLN A 400 19.03 11.38 -30.73
C GLN A 400 17.50 11.34 -30.74
N LYS A 401 16.81 12.28 -30.07
CA LYS A 401 15.35 12.40 -30.08
C LYS A 401 14.83 12.62 -31.51
N GLU A 402 15.35 13.62 -32.22
CA GLU A 402 14.94 13.92 -33.60
C GLU A 402 15.21 12.75 -34.57
N ALA A 403 16.30 12.02 -34.38
CA ALA A 403 16.58 10.82 -35.17
C ALA A 403 15.55 9.72 -34.93
N LEU A 404 15.18 9.43 -33.68
CA LEU A 404 14.17 8.43 -33.33
C LEU A 404 12.77 8.84 -33.80
N GLU A 405 12.40 10.11 -33.67
CA GLU A 405 11.13 10.64 -34.19
C GLU A 405 11.04 10.48 -35.72
N THR A 406 12.14 10.77 -36.43
CA THR A 406 12.23 10.58 -37.87
C THR A 406 12.11 9.10 -38.27
N GLU A 407 12.74 8.22 -37.50
CA GLU A 407 12.66 6.77 -37.71
C GLU A 407 11.26 6.22 -37.48
N ILE A 408 10.57 6.65 -36.43
CA ILE A 408 9.16 6.31 -36.17
C ILE A 408 8.25 6.78 -37.33
N ALA A 409 8.46 8.02 -37.79
CA ALA A 409 7.67 8.56 -38.91
C ALA A 409 7.90 7.75 -40.22
N ALA A 410 9.14 7.33 -40.45
CA ALA A 410 9.46 6.49 -41.61
C ALA A 410 8.80 5.10 -41.55
N TYR A 411 8.80 4.46 -40.36
CA TYR A 411 8.10 3.19 -40.14
C TYR A 411 6.59 3.32 -40.29
N GLN A 412 6.00 4.36 -39.72
CA GLN A 412 4.57 4.64 -39.82
C GLN A 412 4.12 4.86 -41.29
N LYS A 413 4.94 5.57 -42.06
CA LYS A 413 4.69 5.75 -43.50
C LYS A 413 4.68 4.42 -44.25
N LYS A 414 5.66 3.55 -44.01
CA LYS A 414 5.72 2.22 -44.60
C LYS A 414 4.54 1.33 -44.17
N ILE A 415 4.12 1.39 -42.92
CA ILE A 415 2.93 0.69 -42.42
C ILE A 415 1.68 1.14 -43.16
N ALA A 416 1.54 2.43 -43.42
CA ALA A 416 0.44 2.98 -44.20
C ALA A 416 0.47 2.49 -45.66
N GLU A 417 1.66 2.41 -46.29
CA GLU A 417 1.87 1.88 -47.63
C GLU A 417 1.49 0.39 -47.71
N TYR A 418 1.94 -0.45 -46.77
CA TYR A 418 1.54 -1.86 -46.73
C TYR A 418 0.04 -2.04 -46.48
N THR A 419 -0.55 -1.20 -45.61
CA THR A 419 -2.00 -1.24 -45.36
C THR A 419 -2.81 -0.88 -46.60
N LYS A 420 -2.34 0.10 -47.35
CA LYS A 420 -2.93 0.47 -48.66
C LYS A 420 -2.77 -0.66 -49.68
N GLY A 421 -1.59 -1.27 -49.76
CA GLY A 421 -1.32 -2.40 -50.65
C GLY A 421 -2.22 -3.61 -50.35
N ILE A 422 -2.43 -3.97 -49.08
CA ILE A 422 -3.36 -5.05 -48.70
C ILE A 422 -4.78 -4.74 -49.18
N ARG A 423 -5.21 -3.49 -49.11
CA ARG A 423 -6.53 -3.05 -49.56
C ARG A 423 -6.66 -3.11 -51.08
N GLU A 424 -5.63 -2.74 -51.82
CA GLU A 424 -5.59 -2.81 -53.28
C GLU A 424 -5.59 -4.26 -53.74
N LEU A 425 -4.80 -5.15 -53.14
CA LEU A 425 -4.82 -6.59 -53.40
C LEU A 425 -6.22 -7.21 -53.19
N TYR A 426 -6.92 -6.77 -52.13
CA TYR A 426 -8.30 -7.22 -51.92
C TYR A 426 -9.25 -6.78 -53.01
N LEU A 427 -9.13 -5.53 -53.49
CA LEU A 427 -9.95 -5.01 -54.57
C LEU A 427 -9.67 -5.73 -55.90
N ASP A 428 -8.41 -6.07 -56.18
CA ASP A 428 -8.02 -6.79 -57.38
C ASP A 428 -8.47 -8.27 -57.35
N LYS A 429 -8.48 -8.89 -56.16
CA LYS A 429 -9.13 -10.20 -55.94
C LYS A 429 -10.64 -10.13 -56.28
N VAL A 430 -11.34 -9.11 -55.76
CA VAL A 430 -12.79 -8.94 -55.99
C VAL A 430 -13.11 -8.71 -57.46
N LYS A 431 -12.21 -8.03 -58.21
CA LYS A 431 -12.33 -7.82 -59.66
C LYS A 431 -11.93 -9.04 -60.50
N GLY A 432 -11.45 -10.11 -59.90
CA GLY A 432 -11.01 -11.31 -60.60
C GLY A 432 -9.66 -11.19 -61.32
N ILE A 433 -8.85 -10.15 -60.99
CA ILE A 433 -7.53 -9.90 -61.59
C ILE A 433 -6.48 -10.80 -60.92
N LEU A 434 -6.65 -11.10 -59.61
CA LEU A 434 -5.76 -11.95 -58.84
C LEU A 434 -6.43 -13.28 -58.45
N SER A 435 -5.66 -14.37 -58.53
CA SER A 435 -6.13 -15.67 -58.03
C SER A 435 -6.19 -15.67 -56.49
N GLU A 436 -6.99 -16.58 -55.93
CA GLU A 436 -7.11 -16.70 -54.46
C GLU A 436 -5.80 -17.08 -53.78
N LEU A 437 -5.00 -17.92 -54.41
CA LEU A 437 -3.68 -18.34 -53.93
C LEU A 437 -2.67 -17.18 -53.93
N ASP A 438 -2.58 -16.42 -55.00
CA ASP A 438 -1.69 -15.26 -55.10
C ASP A 438 -2.07 -14.15 -54.12
N TYR A 439 -3.39 -13.94 -53.94
CA TYR A 439 -3.89 -13.00 -52.94
C TYR A 439 -3.48 -13.41 -51.52
N LEU A 440 -3.61 -14.67 -51.14
CA LEU A 440 -3.25 -15.17 -49.80
C LEU A 440 -1.75 -15.05 -49.56
N ASP A 441 -0.91 -15.35 -50.52
CA ASP A 441 0.55 -15.26 -50.39
C ASP A 441 1.01 -13.80 -50.27
N LEU A 442 0.59 -12.92 -51.15
CA LEU A 442 0.95 -11.50 -51.13
C LEU A 442 0.39 -10.78 -49.89
N SER A 443 -0.87 -11.08 -49.52
CA SER A 443 -1.48 -10.51 -48.32
C SER A 443 -0.79 -10.95 -47.06
N LYS A 444 -0.32 -12.20 -46.98
CA LYS A 444 0.45 -12.74 -45.86
C LYS A 444 1.81 -12.07 -45.75
N ASP A 445 2.51 -11.88 -46.88
CA ASP A 445 3.80 -11.20 -46.89
C ASP A 445 3.68 -9.74 -46.42
N PHE A 446 2.72 -8.99 -46.97
CA PHE A 446 2.46 -7.60 -46.57
C PHE A 446 2.05 -7.49 -45.10
N SER A 447 1.23 -8.42 -44.60
CA SER A 447 0.85 -8.47 -43.18
C SER A 447 2.06 -8.75 -42.29
N THR A 448 2.94 -9.68 -42.66
CA THR A 448 4.16 -10.00 -41.91
C THR A 448 5.12 -8.81 -41.87
N GLN A 449 5.31 -8.11 -42.97
CA GLN A 449 6.15 -6.91 -43.03
C GLN A 449 5.55 -5.78 -42.19
N LYS A 450 4.24 -5.60 -42.23
CA LYS A 450 3.52 -4.63 -41.40
C LYS A 450 3.70 -4.92 -39.93
N GLU A 451 3.48 -6.16 -39.46
CA GLU A 451 3.66 -6.56 -38.05
C GLU A 451 5.09 -6.36 -37.58
N ARG A 452 6.08 -6.61 -38.43
CA ARG A 452 7.49 -6.36 -38.14
C ARG A 452 7.76 -4.88 -37.90
N LEU A 453 7.21 -4.01 -38.76
CA LEU A 453 7.36 -2.56 -38.59
C LEU A 453 6.61 -2.03 -37.38
N GLU A 454 5.43 -2.55 -37.07
CA GLU A 454 4.69 -2.19 -35.85
C GLU A 454 5.49 -2.51 -34.56
N LYS A 455 6.18 -3.65 -34.52
CA LYS A 455 7.10 -3.98 -33.42
C LYS A 455 8.26 -3.00 -33.33
N LEU A 456 8.87 -2.63 -34.45
CA LEU A 456 9.95 -1.64 -34.48
C LEU A 456 9.47 -0.27 -33.97
N VAL A 457 8.28 0.18 -34.35
CA VAL A 457 7.68 1.42 -33.82
C VAL A 457 7.55 1.37 -32.29
N ILE A 458 7.07 0.26 -31.74
CA ILE A 458 6.92 0.10 -30.28
C ILE A 458 8.27 0.15 -29.57
N ASP A 459 9.29 -0.50 -30.12
CA ASP A 459 10.62 -0.55 -29.49
C ASP A 459 11.35 0.80 -29.60
N THR A 460 11.25 1.47 -30.76
CA THR A 460 11.78 2.82 -30.96
C THR A 460 11.07 3.84 -30.08
N GLN A 461 9.74 3.71 -29.88
CA GLN A 461 8.98 4.57 -28.95
C GLN A 461 9.44 4.42 -27.51
N LYS A 462 9.76 3.20 -27.05
CA LYS A 462 10.32 2.99 -25.70
C LYS A 462 11.68 3.68 -25.53
N GLN A 463 12.50 3.67 -26.56
CA GLN A 463 13.79 4.37 -26.54
C GLN A 463 13.58 5.88 -26.46
N LEU A 464 12.63 6.42 -27.22
CA LEU A 464 12.25 7.83 -27.19
C LEU A 464 11.78 8.24 -25.79
N ASP A 465 10.89 7.47 -25.16
CA ASP A 465 10.39 7.71 -23.80
C ASP A 465 11.53 7.77 -22.75
N VAL A 466 12.58 6.95 -22.93
CA VAL A 466 13.77 6.97 -22.04
C VAL A 466 14.56 8.26 -22.21
N ILE A 467 14.73 8.71 -23.46
CA ILE A 467 15.45 9.96 -23.75
C ILE A 467 14.68 11.16 -23.24
N GLU A 468 13.36 11.21 -23.45
CA GLU A 468 12.51 12.28 -22.95
C GLU A 468 12.53 12.38 -21.42
N ARG A 469 12.52 11.23 -20.71
CA ARG A 469 12.69 11.23 -19.25
C ARG A 469 14.02 11.79 -18.80
N LYS A 470 15.13 11.45 -19.49
CA LYS A 470 16.46 12.00 -19.19
C LYS A 470 16.52 13.51 -19.39
N MET A 471 15.93 14.01 -20.47
CA MET A 471 15.84 15.46 -20.74
C MET A 471 15.01 16.19 -19.69
N LEU A 472 13.85 15.64 -19.30
CA LEU A 472 12.96 16.23 -18.31
C LEU A 472 13.63 16.35 -16.93
N ILE A 473 14.39 15.33 -16.51
CA ILE A 473 15.13 15.33 -15.25
C ILE A 473 16.24 16.41 -15.27
N GLY A 474 16.96 16.54 -16.38
CA GLY A 474 18.02 17.55 -16.54
C GLY A 474 17.48 18.98 -16.51
N ASP A 475 16.40 19.28 -17.23
CA ASP A 475 15.79 20.61 -17.28
C ASP A 475 15.17 21.02 -15.95
N ASN A 476 14.46 20.11 -15.25
CA ASN A 476 13.88 20.37 -13.94
C ASN A 476 14.95 20.69 -12.88
N ARG A 477 16.06 19.97 -12.89
CA ARG A 477 17.16 20.16 -11.96
C ARG A 477 17.81 21.53 -12.13
N ARG A 478 18.06 21.92 -13.37
CA ARG A 478 18.64 23.22 -13.71
C ARG A 478 17.73 24.37 -13.30
N GLN A 479 16.43 24.33 -13.65
CA GLN A 479 15.47 25.36 -13.30
C GLN A 479 15.33 25.53 -11.77
N LEU A 480 15.34 24.44 -11.02
CA LEU A 480 15.29 24.47 -9.55
C LEU A 480 16.56 25.12 -8.98
N ILE A 481 17.74 24.79 -9.47
CA ILE A 481 19.00 25.39 -8.99
C ILE A 481 19.06 26.88 -9.33
N GLU A 482 18.73 27.28 -10.56
CA GLU A 482 18.70 28.69 -10.98
C GLU A 482 17.69 29.52 -10.16
N GLN A 483 16.53 28.96 -9.83
CA GLN A 483 15.49 29.65 -9.07
C GLN A 483 15.88 29.90 -7.60
N TYR A 484 16.73 29.03 -7.03
CA TYR A 484 17.10 29.05 -5.61
C TYR A 484 18.56 29.42 -5.37
N THR A 485 19.22 30.07 -6.33
CA THR A 485 20.59 30.61 -6.19
C THR A 485 20.60 31.83 -5.28
N ASN A 486 21.59 31.96 -4.38
CA ASN A 486 21.75 33.11 -3.46
C ASN A 486 20.64 33.28 -2.41
N LEU A 487 20.15 32.19 -1.83
CA LEU A 487 19.22 32.26 -0.71
C LEU A 487 19.97 32.67 0.58
N GLU A 488 19.47 33.70 1.26
CA GLU A 488 19.93 34.11 2.60
C GLU A 488 19.18 33.35 3.70
N HIS A 489 17.92 32.98 3.45
CA HIS A 489 17.06 32.23 4.37
C HIS A 489 16.22 31.19 3.64
N LEU A 490 15.92 30.08 4.34
CA LEU A 490 15.03 29.04 3.86
C LEU A 490 13.62 29.22 4.44
N ASP A 491 12.64 29.14 3.59
CA ASP A 491 11.26 28.96 4.04
C ASP A 491 10.85 27.48 4.02
N ARG A 492 9.70 27.20 4.60
CA ARG A 492 9.19 25.84 4.69
C ARG A 492 8.86 25.24 3.32
N GLU A 493 8.36 26.04 2.40
CA GLU A 493 7.99 25.61 1.06
C GLU A 493 9.22 25.19 0.26
N THR A 494 10.28 25.96 0.33
CA THR A 494 11.59 25.64 -0.27
C THR A 494 12.17 24.35 0.27
N VAL A 495 12.13 24.16 1.59
CA VAL A 495 12.58 22.90 2.23
C VAL A 495 11.76 21.70 1.77
N GLU A 496 10.45 21.83 1.60
CA GLU A 496 9.61 20.73 1.10
C GLU A 496 9.85 20.39 -0.36
N LYS A 497 10.13 21.37 -1.20
CA LYS A 497 10.42 21.19 -2.62
C LYS A 497 11.81 20.59 -2.87
N LEU A 498 12.83 21.15 -2.21
CA LEU A 498 14.22 20.81 -2.51
C LEU A 498 14.73 19.57 -1.76
N ILE A 499 14.25 19.30 -0.56
CA ILE A 499 14.83 18.28 0.33
C ILE A 499 13.86 17.11 0.50
N ASP A 500 14.34 15.90 0.25
CA ASP A 500 13.63 14.68 0.66
C ASP A 500 13.77 14.49 2.17
N TYR A 501 15.00 14.33 2.66
CA TYR A 501 15.30 14.32 4.09
C TYR A 501 16.76 14.73 4.35
N VAL A 502 17.05 15.07 5.61
CA VAL A 502 18.39 15.40 6.08
C VAL A 502 18.76 14.44 7.21
N LEU A 503 19.90 13.79 7.10
CA LEU A 503 20.49 12.99 8.16
C LEU A 503 21.41 13.85 9.03
N VAL A 504 21.16 13.82 10.35
CA VAL A 504 21.96 14.57 11.31
C VAL A 504 22.70 13.59 12.24
N GLY A 505 24.01 13.66 12.26
CA GLY A 505 24.88 12.83 13.06
C GLY A 505 25.00 13.31 14.52
N LYS A 506 25.82 12.60 15.28
CA LYS A 506 26.23 13.03 16.64
C LYS A 506 27.37 14.05 16.50
N LYS A 507 27.31 15.09 17.35
CA LYS A 507 28.39 16.08 17.45
C LYS A 507 29.71 15.39 17.81
N ASP A 508 30.74 15.62 17.02
CA ASP A 508 32.09 15.15 17.31
C ASP A 508 32.63 15.85 18.56
N PRO A 509 33.19 15.11 19.53
CA PRO A 509 33.71 15.70 20.76
C PRO A 509 34.99 16.53 20.53
N VAL A 510 35.78 16.26 19.47
CA VAL A 510 37.06 16.91 19.17
C VAL A 510 36.83 18.12 18.24
N THR A 511 36.27 17.90 17.07
CA THR A 511 36.03 18.94 16.05
C THR A 511 34.83 19.85 16.38
N LYS A 512 33.95 19.39 17.29
CA LYS A 512 32.67 20.04 17.64
C LYS A 512 31.70 20.21 16.45
N GLU A 513 32.00 19.57 15.33
CA GLU A 513 31.15 19.55 14.15
C GLU A 513 30.04 18.49 14.28
N VAL A 514 28.95 18.71 13.57
CA VAL A 514 27.82 17.77 13.49
C VAL A 514 27.76 17.28 12.04
N PRO A 515 28.01 16.00 11.77
CA PRO A 515 27.85 15.45 10.42
C PRO A 515 26.42 15.63 9.92
N ILE A 516 26.30 16.16 8.71
CA ILE A 516 25.01 16.41 8.03
C ILE A 516 25.11 15.80 6.64
N GLU A 517 24.10 15.05 6.25
CA GLU A 517 23.96 14.49 4.90
C GLU A 517 22.59 14.90 4.37
N ILE A 518 22.54 15.54 3.22
CA ILE A 518 21.32 16.11 2.64
C ILE A 518 20.93 15.25 1.45
N HIS A 519 19.71 14.73 1.46
CA HIS A 519 19.11 14.03 0.34
C HIS A 519 18.14 14.97 -0.35
N TRP A 520 18.49 15.32 -1.59
CA TRP A 520 17.73 16.24 -2.41
C TRP A 520 16.62 15.54 -3.19
N ASN A 521 15.58 16.27 -3.56
CA ASN A 521 14.44 15.77 -4.37
C ASN A 521 14.70 15.80 -5.89
N PHE A 522 15.89 16.18 -6.33
CA PHE A 522 16.26 16.34 -7.74
C PHE A 522 17.53 15.59 -8.13
#